data_cc47d09aa2f5c3c762c6cc5a043d7740
#
_entry.id   cc47d09aa2f5c3c762c6cc5a043d7740
#
_cell.length_a   1.000
_cell.length_b   1.000
_cell.length_c   1.000
_cell.angle_alpha   90.00
_cell.angle_beta   90.00
_cell.angle_gamma   90.00
#
_symmetry.space_group_name_H-M   'P 1'
#
loop_
_entity.id
_entity.type
_entity.pdbx_description
1 polymer ?
#
loop_
_entity_poly.entity_id
_entity_poly.type
_entity_poly.pdbx_seq_one_letter_code
_entity_poly.pdbx_strand_id
1 'polypeptide(L)'
;MDINYKKNGAAEINGMIKAAVDDDGNFVYGLSWDKYHGHEGVYLKNSDGIDLRTGCHDIVIENITGFTEDDTIALTALNGTTEKLNHVEGLPTGIHNVIIRGVNAASFCAIVRLLNQGGPKLYNILIDGVVDASADVDYLDRGETGIRIGDAYEGYGGRQPTFDETFNITVRNVYSRAKAAIRLSGCVRKLKLDNISTFDDGGGMILDGRAQIAE
;
A
#
# COMPACT_ATOMS: atom_id res chain seq x y z
N MET A 1 0.97 2.57 -15.48
CA MET A 1 1.68 1.28 -15.45
C MET A 1 0.60 0.20 -15.35
N ASP A 2 0.53 -0.70 -16.27
CA ASP A 2 -0.43 -1.82 -16.23
C ASP A 2 0.25 -2.99 -15.49
N ILE A 3 -0.12 -3.18 -14.24
CA ILE A 3 0.37 -4.29 -13.42
C ILE A 3 -0.58 -5.47 -13.67
N ASN A 4 -0.56 -6.01 -14.86
CA ASN A 4 -1.39 -7.13 -15.22
C ASN A 4 -0.69 -8.44 -14.95
N TYR A 5 -0.88 -8.94 -13.76
CA TYR A 5 -0.35 -10.17 -13.27
C TYR A 5 -0.76 -11.40 -14.10
N LYS A 6 -2.02 -11.47 -14.49
CA LYS A 6 -2.55 -12.54 -15.37
C LYS A 6 -1.85 -12.59 -16.72
N LYS A 7 -1.46 -11.45 -17.25
CA LYS A 7 -0.95 -11.33 -18.61
C LYS A 7 0.52 -11.68 -18.72
N ASN A 8 1.27 -11.40 -17.68
CA ASN A 8 2.74 -11.48 -17.76
C ASN A 8 3.30 -12.72 -17.08
N GLY A 9 2.45 -13.51 -16.42
CA GLY A 9 2.92 -14.54 -15.52
C GLY A 9 4.08 -13.97 -14.73
N ALA A 10 4.36 -14.17 -13.57
CA ALA A 10 5.40 -13.44 -12.90
C ALA A 10 6.64 -13.34 -13.76
N ALA A 11 6.97 -12.13 -14.13
CA ALA A 11 8.22 -11.90 -14.82
C ALA A 11 9.33 -12.32 -13.88
N GLU A 12 10.29 -13.04 -14.39
CA GLU A 12 11.52 -13.28 -13.69
C GLU A 12 12.24 -11.93 -13.56
N ILE A 13 12.16 -11.33 -12.38
CA ILE A 13 12.96 -10.14 -12.07
C ILE A 13 14.25 -10.63 -11.45
N ASN A 14 15.32 -10.57 -12.21
CA ASN A 14 16.68 -10.97 -11.80
C ASN A 14 16.78 -12.42 -11.27
N GLY A 15 16.02 -13.33 -11.83
CA GLY A 15 16.07 -14.75 -11.42
C GLY A 15 15.44 -15.05 -10.05
N MET A 16 14.75 -14.08 -9.46
CA MET A 16 14.30 -14.20 -8.07
C MET A 16 12.80 -14.34 -7.89
N ILE A 17 12.01 -14.04 -8.91
CA ILE A 17 10.54 -14.11 -8.83
C ILE A 17 10.00 -14.99 -9.94
N LYS A 18 9.33 -16.05 -9.56
CA LYS A 18 8.60 -16.91 -10.49
C LYS A 18 7.12 -16.88 -10.19
N ALA A 19 6.27 -16.98 -11.20
CA ALA A 19 4.84 -17.09 -10.99
C ALA A 19 4.48 -18.41 -10.32
N ALA A 20 3.48 -18.37 -9.43
CA ALA A 20 2.89 -19.58 -8.91
C ALA A 20 2.17 -20.31 -10.02
N VAL A 21 2.58 -21.53 -10.27
CA VAL A 21 1.91 -22.42 -11.19
C VAL A 21 1.49 -23.70 -10.45
N ASP A 22 0.32 -24.23 -10.82
CA ASP A 22 -0.11 -25.53 -10.34
C ASP A 22 0.61 -26.67 -11.08
N ASP A 23 0.29 -27.90 -10.73
CA ASP A 23 0.88 -29.09 -11.34
C ASP A 23 0.60 -29.21 -12.85
N ASP A 24 -0.42 -28.53 -13.34
CA ASP A 24 -0.81 -28.47 -14.75
C ASP A 24 -0.15 -27.30 -15.50
N GLY A 25 0.64 -26.48 -14.81
CA GLY A 25 1.33 -25.32 -15.36
C GLY A 25 0.47 -24.07 -15.50
N ASN A 26 -0.71 -24.04 -14.89
CA ASN A 26 -1.57 -22.85 -14.87
C ASN A 26 -1.13 -21.92 -13.75
N PHE A 27 -1.26 -20.60 -13.98
CA PHE A 27 -0.99 -19.63 -12.95
C PHE A 27 -1.99 -19.76 -11.79
N VAL A 28 -1.47 -19.79 -10.57
CA VAL A 28 -2.24 -19.85 -9.34
C VAL A 28 -2.34 -18.43 -8.77
N TYR A 29 -3.55 -17.90 -8.68
CA TYR A 29 -3.83 -16.55 -8.20
C TYR A 29 -4.66 -16.59 -6.93
N GLY A 30 -4.57 -15.52 -6.15
CA GLY A 30 -5.46 -15.34 -5.00
C GLY A 30 -5.31 -16.40 -3.92
N LEU A 31 -4.16 -17.01 -3.82
CA LEU A 31 -3.86 -17.92 -2.72
C LEU A 31 -3.71 -17.11 -1.43
N SER A 32 -4.33 -17.61 -0.36
CA SER A 32 -3.98 -17.13 0.97
C SER A 32 -2.50 -17.39 1.24
N TRP A 33 -1.91 -16.58 2.12
CA TRP A 33 -0.51 -16.73 2.55
C TRP A 33 -0.12 -18.17 2.87
N ASP A 34 -1.00 -18.91 3.54
CA ASP A 34 -0.78 -20.30 3.93
C ASP A 34 -0.71 -21.24 2.72
N LYS A 35 -1.40 -20.92 1.65
CA LYS A 35 -1.36 -21.72 0.40
C LYS A 35 -0.13 -21.45 -0.43
N TYR A 36 0.45 -20.26 -0.36
CA TYR A 36 1.71 -19.98 -1.05
C TYR A 36 2.86 -20.84 -0.56
N HIS A 37 2.91 -21.13 0.74
CA HIS A 37 3.99 -21.91 1.33
C HIS A 37 4.02 -23.38 0.92
N GLY A 38 2.97 -23.87 0.31
CA GLY A 38 2.86 -25.27 -0.17
C GLY A 38 3.28 -25.49 -1.62
N HIS A 39 3.56 -24.44 -2.38
CA HIS A 39 3.94 -24.54 -3.79
C HIS A 39 5.45 -24.38 -3.94
N GLU A 40 6.15 -25.50 -4.16
CA GLU A 40 7.59 -25.47 -4.43
C GLU A 40 7.89 -24.68 -5.71
N GLY A 41 8.80 -23.72 -5.58
CA GLY A 41 9.40 -23.02 -6.72
C GLY A 41 8.65 -21.79 -7.20
N VAL A 42 7.52 -21.42 -6.58
CA VAL A 42 6.76 -20.29 -7.04
C VAL A 42 6.24 -19.42 -5.94
N TYR A 43 6.67 -18.20 -5.97
CA TYR A 43 6.50 -17.38 -4.83
C TYR A 43 6.55 -15.90 -5.18
N LEU A 44 5.45 -15.24 -5.01
CA LEU A 44 5.39 -13.80 -5.03
C LEU A 44 5.09 -13.32 -3.63
N LYS A 45 6.11 -12.85 -3.00
CA LYS A 45 6.00 -12.18 -1.72
C LYS A 45 6.22 -10.70 -1.95
N ASN A 46 5.38 -9.87 -1.33
CA ASN A 46 5.47 -8.41 -1.42
C ASN A 46 5.39 -7.92 -2.87
N SER A 47 4.32 -8.28 -3.54
CA SER A 47 4.04 -7.81 -4.89
C SER A 47 3.41 -6.43 -4.87
N ASP A 48 4.11 -5.46 -4.27
CA ASP A 48 3.73 -4.05 -4.37
C ASP A 48 3.79 -3.57 -5.82
N GLY A 49 2.91 -2.64 -6.14
CA GLY A 49 2.92 -2.01 -7.45
C GLY A 49 3.99 -0.93 -7.56
N ILE A 50 3.87 0.09 -6.75
CA ILE A 50 4.81 1.21 -6.65
C ILE A 50 5.15 1.40 -5.18
N ASP A 51 6.40 1.29 -4.82
CA ASP A 51 6.85 1.51 -3.46
C ASP A 51 7.84 2.69 -3.41
N LEU A 52 7.43 3.76 -2.73
CA LEU A 52 8.29 4.90 -2.42
C LEU A 52 8.94 4.70 -1.06
N ARG A 53 10.24 4.64 -1.08
CA ARG A 53 11.05 4.47 0.12
C ARG A 53 11.56 5.80 0.65
N THR A 54 12.17 5.74 1.81
CA THR A 54 12.80 6.86 2.53
C THR A 54 13.67 7.72 1.60
N GLY A 55 13.41 9.01 1.59
CA GLY A 55 14.12 9.99 0.75
C GLY A 55 13.44 10.32 -0.59
N CYS A 56 12.35 9.65 -0.94
CA CYS A 56 11.58 9.97 -2.13
C CYS A 56 10.74 11.24 -1.93
N HIS A 57 10.81 12.19 -2.84
CA HIS A 57 10.04 13.45 -2.75
C HIS A 57 9.75 14.09 -4.11
N ASP A 58 8.80 15.03 -4.12
CA ASP A 58 8.40 15.78 -5.32
C ASP A 58 7.93 14.88 -6.47
N ILE A 59 7.02 13.95 -6.16
CA ILE A 59 6.58 12.86 -7.05
C ILE A 59 5.10 12.99 -7.38
N VAL A 60 4.76 12.73 -8.63
CA VAL A 60 3.39 12.54 -9.10
C VAL A 60 3.23 11.10 -9.58
N ILE A 61 2.25 10.39 -9.01
CA ILE A 61 1.81 9.06 -9.42
C ILE A 61 0.38 9.20 -9.93
N GLU A 62 0.14 8.87 -11.18
CA GLU A 62 -1.18 9.06 -11.78
C GLU A 62 -1.57 8.00 -12.80
N ASN A 63 -2.88 7.81 -12.96
CA ASN A 63 -3.45 6.89 -13.94
C ASN A 63 -2.95 5.45 -13.77
N ILE A 64 -3.02 4.96 -12.53
CA ILE A 64 -2.63 3.60 -12.19
C ILE A 64 -3.84 2.68 -12.30
N THR A 65 -3.64 1.56 -13.00
CA THR A 65 -4.64 0.49 -13.13
C THR A 65 -3.98 -0.86 -12.90
N GLY A 66 -4.75 -1.83 -12.47
CA GLY A 66 -4.29 -3.22 -12.36
C GLY A 66 -4.60 -3.86 -11.01
N PHE A 67 -3.91 -4.93 -10.74
CA PHE A 67 -4.06 -5.72 -9.52
C PHE A 67 -2.70 -6.03 -8.90
N THR A 68 -2.65 -5.99 -7.58
CA THR A 68 -1.47 -6.36 -6.79
C THR A 68 -1.83 -7.31 -5.66
N GLU A 69 -0.91 -8.15 -5.28
CA GLU A 69 -1.11 -9.06 -4.14
C GLU A 69 -0.76 -8.42 -2.80
N ASP A 70 0.07 -7.40 -2.81
CA ASP A 70 0.31 -6.53 -1.67
C ASP A 70 -0.16 -5.12 -2.02
N ASP A 71 0.41 -4.07 -1.50
CA ASP A 71 -0.08 -2.71 -1.69
C ASP A 71 0.07 -2.25 -3.16
N THR A 72 -0.95 -1.62 -3.75
CA THR A 72 -0.81 -1.09 -5.11
C THR A 72 0.15 0.10 -5.14
N ILE A 73 0.05 1.00 -4.16
CA ILE A 73 0.98 2.11 -3.97
C ILE A 73 1.33 2.19 -2.50
N ALA A 74 2.60 2.03 -2.17
CA ALA A 74 3.10 2.14 -0.81
C ALA A 74 4.06 3.33 -0.66
N LEU A 75 3.86 4.14 0.37
CA LEU A 75 4.77 5.16 0.84
C LEU A 75 5.29 4.72 2.21
N THR A 76 6.51 4.19 2.23
CA THR A 76 7.07 3.52 3.39
C THR A 76 8.29 4.27 3.92
N ALA A 77 8.04 5.15 4.88
CA ALA A 77 9.08 5.89 5.59
C ALA A 77 9.68 5.01 6.71
N LEU A 78 10.57 4.11 6.31
CA LEU A 78 11.16 3.13 7.21
C LEU A 78 12.41 3.68 7.91
N ASN A 79 12.60 3.28 9.15
CA ASN A 79 13.80 3.58 9.94
C ASN A 79 14.37 2.30 10.56
N GLY A 80 14.13 1.18 9.91
CA GLY A 80 14.55 -0.13 10.36
C GLY A 80 15.82 -0.63 9.68
N THR A 81 16.08 -1.90 9.85
CA THR A 81 17.27 -2.57 9.31
C THR A 81 17.27 -2.58 7.77
N THR A 82 16.08 -2.68 7.17
CA THR A 82 15.92 -2.79 5.71
C THR A 82 16.35 -1.51 4.99
N GLU A 83 16.10 -0.34 5.57
CA GLU A 83 16.42 0.95 4.95
C GLU A 83 17.87 1.39 5.11
N LYS A 84 18.62 0.77 6.01
CA LYS A 84 20.05 1.10 6.19
C LYS A 84 20.87 0.86 4.94
N LEU A 85 20.47 -0.06 4.10
CA LEU A 85 21.15 -0.37 2.85
C LEU A 85 20.91 0.68 1.75
N ASN A 86 19.81 1.41 1.84
CA ASN A 86 19.37 2.39 0.84
C ASN A 86 19.54 3.83 1.33
N HIS A 87 19.97 4.02 2.56
CA HIS A 87 20.21 5.35 3.13
C HIS A 87 21.55 5.92 2.66
N VAL A 88 21.50 7.13 2.12
CA VAL A 88 22.71 7.90 1.78
C VAL A 88 22.93 8.93 2.87
N GLU A 89 24.07 8.86 3.55
CA GLU A 89 24.41 9.79 4.62
C GLU A 89 24.38 11.24 4.12
N GLY A 90 23.75 12.11 4.90
CA GLY A 90 23.61 13.53 4.58
C GLY A 90 22.42 13.89 3.67
N LEU A 91 21.71 12.92 3.12
CA LEU A 91 20.48 13.18 2.36
C LEU A 91 19.23 13.16 3.24
N PRO A 92 18.20 13.94 2.90
CA PRO A 92 16.91 13.88 3.57
C PRO A 92 16.32 12.48 3.54
N THR A 93 15.72 12.03 4.64
CA THR A 93 15.11 10.71 4.76
C THR A 93 13.58 10.74 4.67
N GLY A 94 12.97 11.92 4.60
CA GLY A 94 11.52 12.06 4.53
C GLY A 94 10.94 11.69 3.17
N ILE A 95 9.67 11.27 3.16
CA ILE A 95 8.85 11.16 1.96
C ILE A 95 7.88 12.33 1.97
N HIS A 96 7.90 13.15 0.93
CA HIS A 96 7.06 14.35 0.93
C HIS A 96 6.75 14.91 -0.45
N ASN A 97 5.75 15.80 -0.49
CA ASN A 97 5.30 16.44 -1.72
C ASN A 97 4.91 15.38 -2.77
N VAL A 98 4.08 14.40 -2.36
CA VAL A 98 3.64 13.33 -3.24
C VAL A 98 2.17 13.54 -3.60
N ILE A 99 1.86 13.47 -4.87
CA ILE A 99 0.51 13.48 -5.42
C ILE A 99 0.22 12.12 -6.02
N ILE A 100 -0.83 11.47 -5.53
CA ILE A 100 -1.37 10.22 -6.07
C ILE A 100 -2.76 10.52 -6.61
N ARG A 101 -3.02 10.28 -7.90
CA ARG A 101 -4.33 10.57 -8.47
C ARG A 101 -4.75 9.61 -9.58
N GLY A 102 -6.07 9.38 -9.68
CA GLY A 102 -6.62 8.54 -10.75
C GLY A 102 -6.15 7.09 -10.65
N VAL A 103 -6.34 6.48 -9.49
CA VAL A 103 -6.03 5.06 -9.25
C VAL A 103 -7.30 4.25 -9.40
N ASN A 104 -7.32 3.29 -10.32
CA ASN A 104 -8.40 2.32 -10.49
C ASN A 104 -7.78 0.92 -10.42
N ALA A 105 -7.68 0.39 -9.22
CA ALA A 105 -6.89 -0.81 -8.95
C ALA A 105 -7.54 -1.70 -7.89
N ALA A 106 -7.06 -2.92 -7.83
CA ALA A 106 -7.41 -3.87 -6.79
C ALA A 106 -6.15 -4.35 -6.05
N SER A 107 -6.29 -4.65 -4.79
CA SER A 107 -5.22 -5.19 -3.95
C SER A 107 -5.79 -6.15 -2.91
N PHE A 108 -5.04 -7.17 -2.54
CA PHE A 108 -5.37 -7.95 -1.34
C PHE A 108 -5.15 -7.16 -0.06
N CYS A 109 -4.15 -6.28 -0.02
CA CYS A 109 -3.79 -5.48 1.15
C CYS A 109 -4.40 -4.07 1.09
N ALA A 110 -3.68 -3.10 0.57
CA ALA A 110 -4.18 -1.74 0.44
C ALA A 110 -3.98 -1.18 -0.97
N ILE A 111 -4.95 -0.43 -1.48
CA ILE A 111 -4.75 0.27 -2.76
C ILE A 111 -3.70 1.38 -2.56
N VAL A 112 -3.78 2.13 -1.47
CA VAL A 112 -2.72 3.08 -1.08
C VAL A 112 -2.39 2.90 0.39
N ARG A 113 -1.11 2.74 0.68
CA ARG A 113 -0.58 2.60 2.04
C ARG A 113 0.39 3.71 2.38
N LEU A 114 0.22 4.30 3.54
CA LEU A 114 1.13 5.26 4.14
C LEU A 114 1.67 4.69 5.44
N LEU A 115 2.92 4.26 5.46
CA LEU A 115 3.58 3.72 6.64
C LEU A 115 4.72 4.63 7.08
N ASN A 116 4.72 5.00 8.36
CA ASN A 116 5.86 5.65 8.99
C ASN A 116 6.26 4.86 10.25
N GLN A 117 7.52 4.48 10.32
CA GLN A 117 8.10 3.73 11.45
C GLN A 117 8.76 4.62 12.50
N GLY A 118 8.57 5.93 12.40
CA GLY A 118 9.18 6.92 13.29
C GLY A 118 10.64 7.22 12.95
N GLY A 119 10.98 8.49 13.04
CA GLY A 119 12.28 9.04 12.62
C GLY A 119 12.18 9.81 11.31
N PRO A 120 12.00 9.19 10.17
CA PRO A 120 11.71 9.90 8.92
C PRO A 120 10.38 10.65 8.98
N LYS A 121 10.24 11.68 8.15
CA LYS A 121 8.98 12.41 8.02
C LYS A 121 8.21 11.92 6.80
N LEU A 122 6.88 11.81 6.95
CA LEU A 122 5.93 11.51 5.89
C LEU A 122 4.89 12.64 5.86
N TYR A 123 4.95 13.52 4.87
CA TYR A 123 4.13 14.74 4.90
C TYR A 123 3.87 15.35 3.53
N ASN A 124 2.89 16.25 3.46
CA ASN A 124 2.44 16.89 2.21
C ASN A 124 2.03 15.85 1.16
N ILE A 125 1.12 14.98 1.52
CA ILE A 125 0.63 13.91 0.65
C ILE A 125 -0.80 14.23 0.23
N LEU A 126 -1.05 14.22 -1.06
CA LEU A 126 -2.39 14.27 -1.64
C LEU A 126 -2.72 12.95 -2.32
N ILE A 127 -3.81 12.32 -1.89
CA ILE A 127 -4.41 11.16 -2.54
C ILE A 127 -5.78 11.61 -3.06
N ASP A 128 -5.98 11.55 -4.38
CA ASP A 128 -7.18 12.08 -5.05
C ASP A 128 -7.69 11.15 -6.15
N GLY A 129 -8.87 10.61 -5.98
CA GLY A 129 -9.47 9.73 -6.99
C GLY A 129 -8.92 8.30 -6.92
N VAL A 130 -9.39 7.53 -5.95
CA VAL A 130 -9.10 6.10 -5.82
C VAL A 130 -10.40 5.32 -5.96
N VAL A 131 -10.45 4.43 -6.93
CA VAL A 131 -11.56 3.51 -7.18
C VAL A 131 -11.06 2.08 -7.02
N ASP A 132 -11.78 1.33 -6.22
CA ASP A 132 -11.50 -0.08 -5.96
C ASP A 132 -12.07 -0.95 -7.10
N ALA A 133 -11.19 -1.55 -7.88
CA ALA A 133 -11.51 -2.42 -9.00
C ALA A 133 -11.60 -3.91 -8.60
N SER A 134 -11.71 -4.25 -7.33
CA SER A 134 -11.72 -5.65 -6.88
C SER A 134 -12.92 -6.44 -7.40
N ALA A 135 -14.02 -5.77 -7.80
CA ALA A 135 -15.14 -6.42 -8.46
C ALA A 135 -14.77 -7.08 -9.81
N ASP A 136 -13.71 -6.61 -10.45
CA ASP A 136 -13.24 -7.10 -11.74
C ASP A 136 -12.20 -8.22 -11.60
N VAL A 137 -11.95 -8.69 -10.38
CA VAL A 137 -10.94 -9.71 -10.08
C VAL A 137 -11.62 -10.96 -9.53
N ASP A 138 -11.75 -11.99 -10.34
CA ASP A 138 -12.53 -13.21 -10.06
C ASP A 138 -12.14 -13.95 -8.76
N TYR A 139 -10.91 -13.83 -8.32
CA TYR A 139 -10.36 -14.55 -7.17
C TYR A 139 -10.15 -13.66 -5.94
N LEU A 140 -10.50 -12.39 -6.04
CA LEU A 140 -10.45 -11.44 -4.94
C LEU A 140 -11.88 -11.04 -4.55
N ASP A 141 -12.38 -11.55 -3.44
CA ASP A 141 -13.68 -11.11 -2.92
C ASP A 141 -13.64 -9.61 -2.65
N ARG A 142 -12.71 -9.16 -1.80
CA ARG A 142 -12.41 -7.74 -1.55
C ARG A 142 -11.07 -7.57 -0.81
N GLY A 143 -10.41 -6.45 -1.05
CA GLY A 143 -9.18 -6.09 -0.36
C GLY A 143 -9.37 -5.78 1.14
N GLU A 144 -8.28 -5.69 1.86
CA GLU A 144 -8.33 -5.32 3.28
C GLU A 144 -8.64 -3.82 3.46
N THR A 145 -7.99 -2.95 2.66
CA THR A 145 -8.20 -1.50 2.79
C THR A 145 -8.11 -0.76 1.46
N GLY A 146 -8.94 0.26 1.30
CA GLY A 146 -8.75 1.24 0.24
C GLY A 146 -7.50 2.08 0.52
N ILE A 147 -7.54 2.87 1.59
CA ILE A 147 -6.40 3.69 2.04
C ILE A 147 -6.03 3.29 3.46
N ARG A 148 -4.76 2.94 3.67
CA ARG A 148 -4.22 2.61 4.99
C ARG A 148 -3.19 3.63 5.43
N ILE A 149 -3.40 4.23 6.60
CA ILE A 149 -2.49 5.22 7.19
C ILE A 149 -2.00 4.69 8.53
N GLY A 150 -0.70 4.49 8.64
CA GLY A 150 -0.07 3.84 9.78
C GLY A 150 -0.20 2.31 9.74
N ASP A 151 0.61 1.62 10.54
CA ASP A 151 0.69 0.17 10.50
C ASP A 151 1.42 -0.43 11.71
N ALA A 152 1.71 -1.73 11.61
CA ALA A 152 2.49 -2.52 12.54
C ALA A 152 4.00 -2.18 12.44
N TYR A 153 4.35 -0.96 12.78
CA TYR A 153 5.72 -0.45 12.71
C TYR A 153 6.71 -1.29 13.52
N GLU A 154 6.28 -1.94 14.58
CA GLU A 154 7.12 -2.83 15.40
C GLU A 154 7.65 -4.03 14.61
N GLY A 155 6.84 -4.54 13.68
CA GLY A 155 7.21 -5.67 12.82
C GLY A 155 8.40 -5.39 11.90
N TYR A 156 8.69 -4.11 11.66
CA TYR A 156 9.82 -3.67 10.84
C TYR A 156 10.96 -3.05 11.67
N GLY A 157 10.92 -3.16 12.99
CA GLY A 157 11.94 -2.60 13.88
C GLY A 157 11.83 -1.12 14.12
N GLY A 158 10.67 -0.54 13.87
CA GLY A 158 10.37 0.86 14.10
C GLY A 158 9.65 1.13 15.42
N ARG A 159 9.19 2.36 15.57
CA ARG A 159 8.33 2.84 16.65
C ARG A 159 7.15 3.63 16.11
N GLN A 160 6.16 3.87 16.92
CA GLN A 160 5.07 4.76 16.54
C GLN A 160 5.63 6.15 16.20
N PRO A 161 5.27 6.74 15.03
CA PRO A 161 5.66 8.09 14.69
C PRO A 161 4.97 9.10 15.61
N THR A 162 5.56 10.28 15.72
CA THR A 162 4.97 11.43 16.38
C THR A 162 4.13 12.26 15.40
N PHE A 163 3.37 13.21 15.92
CA PHE A 163 2.61 14.15 15.10
C PHE A 163 3.49 15.08 14.23
N ASP A 164 4.76 15.22 14.55
CA ASP A 164 5.73 15.98 13.76
C ASP A 164 6.43 15.13 12.69
N GLU A 165 6.18 13.83 12.70
CA GLU A 165 6.74 12.88 11.72
C GLU A 165 5.72 12.46 10.67
N THR A 166 4.41 12.47 10.98
CA THR A 166 3.37 12.18 9.99
C THR A 166 2.32 13.28 10.02
N PHE A 167 2.27 14.09 8.97
CA PHE A 167 1.37 15.25 8.95
C PHE A 167 1.03 15.77 7.55
N ASN A 168 -0.01 16.61 7.49
CA ASN A 168 -0.48 17.27 6.27
C ASN A 168 -0.79 16.28 5.16
N ILE A 169 -1.74 15.40 5.43
CA ILE A 169 -2.22 14.38 4.51
C ILE A 169 -3.66 14.69 4.13
N THR A 170 -3.92 14.72 2.84
CA THR A 170 -5.27 14.88 2.30
C THR A 170 -5.64 13.64 1.48
N VAL A 171 -6.76 13.04 1.81
CA VAL A 171 -7.37 11.93 1.05
C VAL A 171 -8.75 12.35 0.61
N ARG A 172 -9.03 12.28 -0.70
CA ARG A 172 -10.34 12.64 -1.23
C ARG A 172 -10.75 11.81 -2.43
N ASN A 173 -12.06 11.78 -2.68
CA ASN A 173 -12.62 11.07 -3.82
C ASN A 173 -12.24 9.59 -3.82
N VAL A 174 -12.50 8.90 -2.72
CA VAL A 174 -12.26 7.46 -2.59
C VAL A 174 -13.59 6.72 -2.70
N TYR A 175 -13.61 5.71 -3.54
CA TYR A 175 -14.73 4.80 -3.69
C TYR A 175 -14.23 3.36 -3.59
N SER A 176 -14.49 2.70 -2.45
CA SER A 176 -13.91 1.41 -2.10
C SER A 176 -14.96 0.39 -1.68
N ARG A 177 -14.76 -0.87 -2.05
CA ARG A 177 -15.49 -2.01 -1.51
C ARG A 177 -14.64 -2.86 -0.55
N ALA A 178 -13.43 -2.41 -0.22
CA ALA A 178 -12.57 -3.08 0.74
C ALA A 178 -13.24 -3.22 2.12
N LYS A 179 -12.73 -4.10 2.95
CA LYS A 179 -13.18 -4.27 4.34
C LYS A 179 -13.13 -2.98 5.15
N ALA A 180 -12.24 -2.06 4.78
CA ALA A 180 -12.23 -0.67 5.24
C ALA A 180 -11.87 0.26 4.08
N ALA A 181 -12.70 1.27 3.80
CA ALA A 181 -12.33 2.30 2.83
C ALA A 181 -11.11 3.10 3.31
N ILE A 182 -11.09 3.42 4.60
CA ILE A 182 -9.96 4.06 5.28
C ILE A 182 -9.65 3.27 6.57
N ARG A 183 -8.39 2.93 6.77
CA ARG A 183 -7.91 2.42 8.06
C ARG A 183 -6.82 3.34 8.60
N LEU A 184 -6.98 3.80 9.83
CA LEU A 184 -6.01 4.60 10.55
C LEU A 184 -5.47 3.82 11.75
N SER A 185 -4.17 3.65 11.81
CA SER A 185 -3.48 2.83 12.82
C SER A 185 -2.33 3.55 13.54
N GLY A 186 -2.05 4.80 13.22
CA GLY A 186 -0.93 5.54 13.80
C GLY A 186 -1.27 6.99 14.12
N CYS A 187 -0.24 7.76 14.49
CA CYS A 187 -0.37 9.20 14.74
C CYS A 187 -0.35 9.96 13.41
N VAL A 188 -1.27 10.89 13.25
CA VAL A 188 -1.25 11.82 12.13
C VAL A 188 -1.78 13.19 12.55
N ARG A 189 -1.09 14.24 12.13
CA ARG A 189 -1.53 15.63 12.32
C ARG A 189 -1.99 16.24 10.99
N LYS A 190 -3.03 17.05 11.04
CA LYS A 190 -3.63 17.68 9.84
C LYS A 190 -4.01 16.65 8.78
N LEU A 191 -4.80 15.66 9.17
CA LEU A 191 -5.46 14.74 8.26
C LEU A 191 -6.76 15.35 7.75
N LYS A 192 -6.91 15.45 6.44
CA LYS A 192 -8.17 15.83 5.78
C LYS A 192 -8.71 14.65 5.00
N LEU A 193 -9.96 14.27 5.29
CA LEU A 193 -10.71 13.27 4.54
C LEU A 193 -11.91 13.96 3.90
N ASP A 194 -12.13 13.76 2.61
CA ASP A 194 -13.19 14.40 1.85
C ASP A 194 -13.76 13.44 0.80
N ASN A 195 -15.08 13.36 0.69
CA ASN A 195 -15.76 12.51 -0.27
C ASN A 195 -15.25 11.06 -0.28
N ILE A 196 -15.37 10.39 0.87
CA ILE A 196 -15.04 8.97 1.04
C ILE A 196 -16.35 8.18 0.99
N SER A 197 -16.46 7.28 0.05
CA SER A 197 -17.64 6.45 -0.20
C SER A 197 -17.29 4.98 -0.24
N THR A 198 -18.28 4.15 0.03
CA THR A 198 -18.14 2.69 -0.06
C THR A 198 -19.17 2.14 -1.03
N PHE A 199 -18.84 1.03 -1.67
CA PHE A 199 -19.85 0.17 -2.30
C PHE A 199 -20.74 -0.48 -1.25
N ASP A 200 -21.86 -1.03 -1.64
CA ASP A 200 -22.91 -1.54 -0.74
C ASP A 200 -22.41 -2.47 0.37
N ASP A 201 -21.39 -3.27 0.10
CA ASP A 201 -20.80 -4.22 1.03
C ASP A 201 -19.44 -3.77 1.61
N GLY A 202 -18.97 -2.60 1.22
CA GLY A 202 -17.71 -2.04 1.68
C GLY A 202 -17.77 -1.50 3.10
N GLY A 203 -16.66 -1.60 3.82
CA GLY A 203 -16.49 -1.01 5.14
C GLY A 203 -16.11 0.47 5.06
N GLY A 204 -16.59 1.24 6.02
CA GLY A 204 -16.26 2.66 6.15
C GLY A 204 -14.85 2.90 6.71
N MET A 205 -14.74 3.86 7.61
CA MET A 205 -13.49 4.18 8.30
C MET A 205 -13.30 3.32 9.55
N ILE A 206 -12.12 2.77 9.71
CA ILE A 206 -11.69 2.04 10.91
C ILE A 206 -10.55 2.79 11.58
N LEU A 207 -10.74 3.12 12.86
CA LEU A 207 -9.67 3.58 13.75
C LEU A 207 -9.28 2.40 14.64
N ASP A 208 -8.04 1.96 14.57
CA ASP A 208 -7.59 0.95 15.54
C ASP A 208 -7.12 1.62 16.85
N GLY A 209 -6.83 0.80 17.88
CA GLY A 209 -6.50 1.30 19.21
C GLY A 209 -5.22 2.15 19.30
N ARG A 210 -4.46 2.28 18.22
CA ARG A 210 -3.25 3.10 18.13
C ARG A 210 -3.48 4.40 17.37
N ALA A 211 -4.64 4.56 16.75
CA ALA A 211 -4.95 5.72 15.94
C ALA A 211 -5.02 6.99 16.80
N GLN A 212 -4.27 8.02 16.42
CA GLN A 212 -4.28 9.33 17.03
C GLN A 212 -4.28 10.41 15.95
N ILE A 213 -5.22 11.34 16.06
CA ILE A 213 -5.37 12.44 15.11
C ILE A 213 -5.21 13.76 15.85
N ALA A 214 -4.40 14.67 15.32
CA ALA A 214 -4.28 16.03 15.79
C ALA A 214 -4.56 17.04 14.66
N GLU A 215 -5.00 18.25 15.04
CA GLU A 215 -5.24 19.37 14.14
C GLU A 215 -3.94 19.99 13.60
#